data_92628cd3acff1c9b17ab831c83f48104
#
_entry.id   92628cd3acff1c9b17ab831c83f48104
#
_cell.length_a   1.000
_cell.length_b   1.000
_cell.length_c   1.000
_cell.angle_alpha   90.00
_cell.angle_beta   90.00
_cell.angle_gamma   90.00
#
_symmetry.space_group_name_H-M   'P 1'
#
loop_
_entity.id
_entity.type
_entity.pdbx_description
1 polymer ?
#
loop_
_entity_poly.entity_id
_entity_poly.type
_entity_poly.pdbx_seq_one_letter_code
_entity_poly.pdbx_strand_id
1 'polypeptide(L)'
;IESRFGHIENGVKPACKKAADTQSAPGLFIQKKKTDQTHMLLGVRAFDMFHPDRYVLSVLATLLGGGMSSRLFIEVRERRGLAYSVHTSVEAYRDAGYIATQCGVEHGNLEKTIGVILDEYRKIATEPVTTAELTKAKEYIKGKMAMSFEGSDDIIEYLVGQEIGRGNIVLPAEKMALIEAVTSEDVFRVAKHIFVNKKLNLAIIGPHAG
;
A
#
# COMPACT_ATOMS: atom_id res chain seq x y z
N ILE A 1 33.44 15.05 12.10
CA ILE A 1 32.44 15.52 11.11
C ILE A 1 32.80 16.94 10.68
N GLU A 2 32.92 17.89 11.59
CA GLU A 2 33.22 19.30 11.35
C GLU A 2 34.49 19.54 10.49
N SER A 3 35.58 18.81 10.78
CA SER A 3 36.83 18.89 10.01
C SER A 3 36.75 18.43 8.58
N ARG A 4 35.72 17.61 8.21
CA ARG A 4 35.53 17.05 6.87
C ARG A 4 34.41 17.74 6.10
N PHE A 5 33.40 18.27 6.80
CA PHE A 5 32.17 18.79 6.21
C PHE A 5 31.88 20.25 6.55
N GLY A 6 32.60 20.85 7.53
CA GLY A 6 32.36 22.22 7.97
C GLY A 6 32.63 23.31 6.92
N HIS A 7 33.28 22.97 5.82
CA HIS A 7 33.52 23.87 4.67
C HIS A 7 32.36 23.85 3.63
N ILE A 8 31.38 22.95 3.81
CA ILE A 8 30.23 22.88 2.89
C ILE A 8 29.27 24.00 3.24
N GLU A 9 29.12 24.94 2.31
CA GLU A 9 28.13 26.01 2.45
C GLU A 9 26.72 25.48 2.39
N ASN A 10 25.83 26.06 3.21
CA ASN A 10 24.41 25.75 3.16
C ASN A 10 23.82 26.22 1.84
N GLY A 11 23.54 25.28 0.94
CA GLY A 11 22.84 25.56 -0.31
C GLY A 11 21.36 25.89 -0.09
N VAL A 12 20.77 26.59 -1.04
CA VAL A 12 19.31 26.81 -1.06
C VAL A 12 18.62 25.49 -1.36
N LYS A 13 17.77 25.02 -0.44
CA LYS A 13 16.97 23.82 -0.63
C LYS A 13 16.03 24.02 -1.83
N PRO A 14 16.14 23.22 -2.90
CA PRO A 14 15.27 23.36 -4.05
C PRO A 14 13.79 23.16 -3.63
N ALA A 15 12.92 24.04 -4.12
CA ALA A 15 11.50 23.91 -3.90
C ALA A 15 10.97 22.69 -4.69
N CYS A 16 10.41 21.70 -3.99
CA CYS A 16 9.74 20.58 -4.63
C CYS A 16 8.38 21.05 -5.16
N LYS A 17 8.12 20.83 -6.45
CA LYS A 17 6.80 21.05 -7.02
C LYS A 17 5.84 20.03 -6.44
N LYS A 18 4.72 20.49 -5.85
CA LYS A 18 3.70 19.59 -5.30
C LYS A 18 3.08 18.72 -6.39
N ALA A 19 2.85 17.45 -6.06
CA ALA A 19 2.10 16.55 -6.93
C ALA A 19 0.67 17.09 -7.13
N ALA A 20 0.23 17.15 -8.39
CA ALA A 20 -1.13 17.53 -8.71
C ALA A 20 -2.00 16.28 -8.86
N ASP A 21 -3.12 16.20 -8.14
CA ASP A 21 -4.13 15.18 -8.34
C ASP A 21 -5.23 15.71 -9.26
N THR A 22 -5.02 15.56 -10.57
CA THR A 22 -5.97 15.98 -11.61
C THR A 22 -6.66 14.79 -12.27
N GLN A 23 -6.52 13.59 -11.71
CA GLN A 23 -7.08 12.38 -12.32
C GLN A 23 -8.62 12.42 -12.30
N SER A 24 -9.24 12.38 -13.48
CA SER A 24 -10.69 12.40 -13.69
C SER A 24 -11.28 11.08 -14.22
N ALA A 25 -10.41 10.18 -14.74
CA ALA A 25 -10.79 8.88 -15.29
C ALA A 25 -9.76 7.80 -14.88
N PRO A 26 -10.11 6.50 -14.95
CA PRO A 26 -9.16 5.42 -14.74
C PRO A 26 -7.96 5.51 -15.67
N GLY A 27 -6.77 5.21 -15.14
CA GLY A 27 -5.53 5.14 -15.90
C GLY A 27 -5.18 3.70 -16.29
N LEU A 28 -4.75 3.50 -17.55
CA LEU A 28 -4.23 2.22 -18.02
C LEU A 28 -2.88 2.43 -18.66
N PHE A 29 -1.89 1.63 -18.25
CA PHE A 29 -0.56 1.57 -18.84
C PHE A 29 -0.21 0.13 -19.18
N ILE A 30 0.12 -0.14 -20.45
CA ILE A 30 0.53 -1.47 -20.91
C ILE A 30 1.91 -1.38 -21.52
N GLN A 31 2.86 -2.13 -20.95
CA GLN A 31 4.17 -2.32 -21.54
C GLN A 31 4.23 -3.71 -22.17
N LYS A 32 4.21 -3.76 -23.50
CA LYS A 32 4.36 -5.01 -24.24
C LYS A 32 5.79 -5.55 -24.08
N LYS A 33 5.89 -6.73 -23.50
CA LYS A 33 7.17 -7.44 -23.31
C LYS A 33 6.94 -8.94 -23.32
N LYS A 34 7.84 -9.71 -23.93
CA LYS A 34 7.83 -11.16 -23.84
C LYS A 34 8.29 -11.56 -22.44
N THR A 35 7.40 -12.15 -21.65
CA THR A 35 7.62 -12.61 -20.27
C THR A 35 6.94 -13.96 -20.08
N ASP A 36 7.34 -14.72 -19.07
CA ASP A 36 6.71 -16.00 -18.73
C ASP A 36 5.36 -15.81 -18.03
N GLN A 37 5.19 -14.68 -17.35
CA GLN A 37 3.96 -14.28 -16.68
C GLN A 37 3.64 -12.83 -17.01
N THR A 38 2.36 -12.47 -16.91
CA THR A 38 1.93 -11.08 -16.88
C THR A 38 2.06 -10.54 -15.46
N HIS A 39 2.83 -9.47 -15.31
CA HIS A 39 2.89 -8.72 -14.06
C HIS A 39 1.94 -7.54 -14.11
N MET A 40 1.14 -7.39 -13.08
CA MET A 40 0.19 -6.27 -12.98
C MET A 40 0.27 -5.58 -11.63
N LEU A 41 -0.01 -4.29 -11.65
CA LEU A 41 -0.21 -3.45 -10.48
C LEU A 41 -1.54 -2.70 -10.66
N LEU A 42 -2.52 -3.02 -9.82
CA LEU A 42 -3.83 -2.37 -9.81
C LEU A 42 -4.00 -1.62 -8.50
N GLY A 43 -4.27 -0.33 -8.56
CA GLY A 43 -4.41 0.46 -7.34
C GLY A 43 -5.15 1.76 -7.54
N VAL A 44 -5.21 2.53 -6.47
CA VAL A 44 -5.83 3.85 -6.43
C VAL A 44 -4.92 4.85 -5.74
N ARG A 45 -5.06 6.12 -6.10
CA ARG A 45 -4.45 7.21 -5.33
C ARG A 45 -5.04 7.25 -3.94
N ALA A 46 -4.16 7.42 -2.94
CA ALA A 46 -4.49 7.46 -1.53
C ALA A 46 -3.77 8.63 -0.85
N PHE A 47 -3.49 8.51 0.41
CA PHE A 47 -3.01 9.59 1.27
C PHE A 47 -1.48 9.71 1.26
N ASP A 48 -1.00 10.94 1.48
CA ASP A 48 0.41 11.21 1.77
C ASP A 48 0.83 10.71 3.16
N MET A 49 2.14 10.80 3.46
CA MET A 49 2.72 10.29 4.70
C MET A 49 2.33 11.08 5.95
N PHE A 50 1.74 12.27 5.82
CA PHE A 50 1.31 13.11 6.95
C PHE A 50 -0.18 12.98 7.26
N HIS A 51 -0.94 12.31 6.39
CA HIS A 51 -2.38 12.18 6.55
C HIS A 51 -2.75 11.45 7.85
N PRO A 52 -3.75 11.91 8.62
CA PRO A 52 -4.17 11.27 9.86
C PRO A 52 -4.60 9.82 9.67
N ASP A 53 -5.28 9.50 8.55
CA ASP A 53 -5.76 8.15 8.24
C ASP A 53 -4.68 7.20 7.68
N ARG A 54 -3.40 7.54 7.71
CA ARG A 54 -2.31 6.66 7.20
C ARG A 54 -2.26 5.29 7.89
N TYR A 55 -2.64 5.22 9.16
CA TYR A 55 -2.68 3.95 9.90
C TYR A 55 -3.91 3.13 9.52
N VAL A 56 -5.05 3.78 9.28
CA VAL A 56 -6.24 3.12 8.72
C VAL A 56 -5.93 2.53 7.35
N LEU A 57 -5.21 3.28 6.50
CA LEU A 57 -4.79 2.82 5.18
C LEU A 57 -3.84 1.60 5.26
N SER A 58 -2.95 1.56 6.26
CA SER A 58 -2.07 0.41 6.51
C SER A 58 -2.87 -0.84 6.91
N VAL A 59 -3.88 -0.70 7.78
CA VAL A 59 -4.78 -1.79 8.17
C VAL A 59 -5.60 -2.26 6.96
N LEU A 60 -6.13 -1.34 6.15
CA LEU A 60 -6.87 -1.62 4.94
C LEU A 60 -6.04 -2.43 3.92
N ALA A 61 -4.78 -2.05 3.69
CA ALA A 61 -3.88 -2.80 2.82
C ALA A 61 -3.61 -4.21 3.35
N THR A 62 -3.46 -4.35 4.67
CA THR A 62 -3.26 -5.65 5.32
C THR A 62 -4.47 -6.56 5.18
N LEU A 63 -5.67 -6.03 5.35
CA LEU A 63 -6.93 -6.75 5.13
C LEU A 63 -7.05 -7.27 3.68
N LEU A 64 -6.66 -6.44 2.71
CA LEU A 64 -6.74 -6.78 1.29
C LEU A 64 -5.67 -7.79 0.86
N GLY A 65 -4.40 -7.56 1.21
CA GLY A 65 -3.31 -8.37 0.65
C GLY A 65 -2.02 -8.37 1.48
N GLY A 66 -2.09 -8.15 2.81
CA GLY A 66 -0.90 -8.08 3.66
C GLY A 66 -0.31 -9.42 4.05
N GLY A 67 -1.09 -10.51 4.05
CA GLY A 67 -0.66 -11.83 4.49
C GLY A 67 -1.50 -12.97 3.92
N MET A 68 -1.17 -14.21 4.28
CA MET A 68 -1.85 -15.41 3.75
C MET A 68 -3.33 -15.52 4.15
N SER A 69 -3.77 -14.83 5.18
CA SER A 69 -5.19 -14.78 5.60
C SER A 69 -5.94 -13.56 5.06
N SER A 70 -5.34 -12.77 4.18
CA SER A 70 -5.95 -11.60 3.57
C SER A 70 -6.96 -11.99 2.47
N ARG A 71 -7.91 -11.10 2.18
CA ARG A 71 -8.99 -11.36 1.23
C ARG A 71 -8.47 -11.77 -0.16
N LEU A 72 -7.55 -11.01 -0.71
CA LEU A 72 -7.02 -11.27 -2.06
C LEU A 72 -6.12 -12.52 -2.11
N PHE A 73 -5.40 -12.83 -1.04
CA PHE A 73 -4.64 -14.08 -1.00
C PHE A 73 -5.60 -15.29 -1.07
N ILE A 74 -6.67 -15.26 -0.28
CA ILE A 74 -7.69 -16.32 -0.28
C ILE A 74 -8.41 -16.39 -1.63
N GLU A 75 -8.89 -15.26 -2.16
CA GLU A 75 -9.73 -15.24 -3.36
C GLU A 75 -8.95 -15.48 -4.66
N VAL A 76 -7.74 -14.94 -4.78
CA VAL A 76 -6.94 -15.03 -6.01
C VAL A 76 -6.09 -16.30 -6.02
N ARG A 77 -5.42 -16.59 -4.90
CA ARG A 77 -4.47 -17.71 -4.85
C ARG A 77 -5.12 -19.02 -4.41
N GLU A 78 -5.78 -19.04 -3.23
CA GLU A 78 -6.25 -20.31 -2.66
C GLU A 78 -7.49 -20.83 -3.37
N ARG A 79 -8.50 -19.99 -3.56
CA ARG A 79 -9.78 -20.43 -4.13
C ARG A 79 -9.75 -20.60 -5.65
N ARG A 80 -8.98 -19.77 -6.36
CA ARG A 80 -9.02 -19.74 -7.83
C ARG A 80 -7.70 -20.10 -8.50
N GLY A 81 -6.59 -20.16 -7.77
CA GLY A 81 -5.29 -20.51 -8.34
C GLY A 81 -4.82 -19.56 -9.45
N LEU A 82 -5.24 -18.28 -9.43
CA LEU A 82 -4.97 -17.34 -10.51
C LEU A 82 -3.57 -16.74 -10.47
N ALA A 83 -2.98 -16.65 -9.27
CA ALA A 83 -1.64 -16.11 -9.08
C ALA A 83 -0.90 -16.87 -7.99
N TYR A 84 0.41 -17.03 -8.15
CA TYR A 84 1.26 -17.60 -7.10
C TYR A 84 1.46 -16.64 -5.92
N SER A 85 1.59 -15.36 -6.22
CA SER A 85 1.72 -14.31 -5.22
C SER A 85 0.77 -13.16 -5.54
N VAL A 86 0.12 -12.66 -4.52
CA VAL A 86 -0.68 -11.44 -4.54
C VAL A 86 -0.39 -10.67 -3.27
N HIS A 87 -0.07 -9.40 -3.43
CA HIS A 87 0.29 -8.53 -2.31
C HIS A 87 -0.29 -7.14 -2.50
N THR A 88 -0.82 -6.56 -1.40
CA THR A 88 -1.29 -5.17 -1.39
C THR A 88 -0.41 -4.36 -0.45
N SER A 89 0.10 -3.24 -0.96
CA SER A 89 0.94 -2.31 -0.21
C SER A 89 0.45 -0.88 -0.32
N VAL A 90 0.92 -0.06 0.61
CA VAL A 90 0.76 1.40 0.61
C VAL A 90 2.11 2.03 0.37
N GLU A 91 2.16 2.94 -0.58
CA GLU A 91 3.30 3.83 -0.79
C GLU A 91 2.85 5.26 -0.48
N ALA A 92 3.54 5.89 0.45
CA ALA A 92 3.22 7.24 0.90
C ALA A 92 4.45 8.14 0.80
N TYR A 93 4.33 9.16 -0.04
CA TYR A 93 5.33 10.21 -0.24
C TYR A 93 4.95 11.46 0.55
N ARG A 94 5.74 12.52 0.45
CA ARG A 94 5.51 13.77 1.20
C ARG A 94 4.25 14.53 0.76
N ASP A 95 3.79 14.33 -0.44
CA ASP A 95 2.69 15.10 -1.06
C ASP A 95 1.73 14.25 -1.90
N ALA A 96 1.91 12.93 -1.89
CA ALA A 96 1.07 11.98 -2.61
C ALA A 96 1.18 10.60 -1.99
N GLY A 97 0.26 9.69 -2.34
CA GLY A 97 0.34 8.29 -1.97
C GLY A 97 -0.60 7.43 -2.81
N TYR A 98 -0.42 6.13 -2.72
CA TYR A 98 -1.31 5.15 -3.34
C TYR A 98 -1.36 3.85 -2.53
N ILE A 99 -2.44 3.11 -2.71
CA ILE A 99 -2.57 1.72 -2.31
C ILE A 99 -2.71 0.89 -3.57
N ALA A 100 -1.93 -0.18 -3.69
CA ALA A 100 -1.96 -1.01 -4.89
C ALA A 100 -1.76 -2.49 -4.58
N THR A 101 -2.42 -3.32 -5.38
CA THR A 101 -2.27 -4.77 -5.40
C THR A 101 -1.40 -5.17 -6.58
N GLN A 102 -0.31 -5.86 -6.28
CA GLN A 102 0.62 -6.44 -7.25
C GLN A 102 0.42 -7.94 -7.33
N CYS A 103 0.43 -8.49 -8.53
CA CYS A 103 0.48 -9.95 -8.74
C CYS A 103 1.13 -10.32 -10.08
N GLY A 104 1.64 -11.56 -10.15
CA GLY A 104 2.08 -12.21 -11.37
C GLY A 104 1.09 -13.32 -11.72
N VAL A 105 0.56 -13.31 -12.94
CA VAL A 105 -0.49 -14.22 -13.40
C VAL A 105 -0.12 -14.85 -14.74
N GLU A 106 -0.66 -16.02 -15.03
CA GLU A 106 -0.65 -16.54 -16.40
C GLU A 106 -1.36 -15.59 -17.34
N HIS A 107 -0.88 -15.46 -18.58
CA HIS A 107 -1.40 -14.47 -19.54
C HIS A 107 -2.91 -14.55 -19.73
N GLY A 108 -3.47 -15.78 -19.80
CA GLY A 108 -4.91 -16.00 -19.97
C GLY A 108 -5.77 -15.70 -18.74
N ASN A 109 -5.16 -15.54 -17.57
CA ASN A 109 -5.86 -15.28 -16.30
C ASN A 109 -5.94 -13.80 -15.94
N LEU A 110 -5.34 -12.90 -16.74
CA LEU A 110 -5.23 -11.48 -16.43
C LEU A 110 -6.58 -10.82 -16.13
N GLU A 111 -7.52 -10.89 -17.07
CA GLU A 111 -8.85 -10.25 -16.96
C GLU A 111 -9.64 -10.78 -15.75
N LYS A 112 -9.61 -12.10 -15.56
CA LYS A 112 -10.27 -12.74 -14.42
C LYS A 112 -9.69 -12.26 -13.09
N THR A 113 -8.37 -12.12 -13.02
CA THR A 113 -7.68 -11.63 -11.80
C THR A 113 -8.03 -10.18 -11.52
N ILE A 114 -8.03 -9.32 -12.55
CA ILE A 114 -8.46 -7.93 -12.42
C ILE A 114 -9.89 -7.87 -11.86
N GLY A 115 -10.82 -8.66 -12.41
CA GLY A 115 -12.20 -8.74 -11.94
C GLY A 115 -12.29 -9.10 -10.45
N VAL A 116 -11.57 -10.12 -10.01
CA VAL A 116 -11.54 -10.54 -8.58
C VAL A 116 -11.00 -9.44 -7.67
N ILE A 117 -9.93 -8.75 -8.07
CA ILE A 117 -9.37 -7.66 -7.26
C ILE A 117 -10.35 -6.49 -7.16
N LEU A 118 -10.97 -6.10 -8.27
CA LEU A 118 -11.98 -5.03 -8.29
C LEU A 118 -13.21 -5.37 -7.45
N ASP A 119 -13.63 -6.63 -7.45
CA ASP A 119 -14.74 -7.10 -6.61
C ASP A 119 -14.41 -7.00 -5.12
N GLU A 120 -13.20 -7.37 -4.71
CA GLU A 120 -12.77 -7.22 -3.31
C GLU A 120 -12.59 -5.74 -2.90
N TYR A 121 -12.11 -4.88 -3.80
CA TYR A 121 -12.08 -3.42 -3.57
C TYR A 121 -13.49 -2.85 -3.40
N ARG A 122 -14.45 -3.32 -4.21
CA ARG A 122 -15.86 -2.92 -4.09
C ARG A 122 -16.46 -3.41 -2.77
N LYS A 123 -16.28 -4.68 -2.43
CA LYS A 123 -16.83 -5.25 -1.18
C LYS A 123 -16.34 -4.49 0.05
N ILE A 124 -15.04 -4.25 0.18
CA ILE A 124 -14.51 -3.54 1.35
C ILE A 124 -14.95 -2.06 1.41
N ALA A 125 -15.37 -1.48 0.28
CA ALA A 125 -15.91 -0.13 0.19
C ALA A 125 -17.45 -0.07 0.37
N THR A 126 -18.14 -1.21 0.35
CA THR A 126 -19.62 -1.29 0.49
C THR A 126 -20.08 -2.02 1.73
N GLU A 127 -19.22 -2.87 2.32
CA GLU A 127 -19.54 -3.69 3.47
C GLU A 127 -18.49 -3.49 4.57
N PRO A 128 -18.90 -3.24 5.83
CA PRO A 128 -17.97 -3.18 6.95
C PRO A 128 -17.20 -4.50 7.12
N VAL A 129 -15.94 -4.41 7.50
CA VAL A 129 -15.15 -5.60 7.84
C VAL A 129 -15.61 -6.20 9.16
N THR A 130 -15.54 -7.52 9.29
CA THR A 130 -15.87 -8.20 10.52
C THR A 130 -14.83 -7.92 11.62
N THR A 131 -15.24 -8.01 12.89
CA THR A 131 -14.31 -7.88 14.02
C THR A 131 -13.17 -8.89 13.93
N ALA A 132 -13.44 -10.11 13.50
CA ALA A 132 -12.45 -11.16 13.36
C ALA A 132 -11.39 -10.84 12.29
N GLU A 133 -11.81 -10.30 11.14
CA GLU A 133 -10.87 -9.85 10.08
C GLU A 133 -10.01 -8.69 10.56
N LEU A 134 -10.64 -7.70 11.20
CA LEU A 134 -9.93 -6.52 11.71
C LEU A 134 -8.90 -6.90 12.77
N THR A 135 -9.27 -7.73 13.74
CA THR A 135 -8.36 -8.24 14.77
C THR A 135 -7.18 -8.97 14.15
N LYS A 136 -7.43 -9.87 13.19
CA LYS A 136 -6.39 -10.61 12.47
C LYS A 136 -5.39 -9.67 11.76
N ALA A 137 -5.89 -8.65 11.09
CA ALA A 137 -5.04 -7.69 10.38
C ALA A 137 -4.16 -6.88 11.35
N LYS A 138 -4.73 -6.44 12.48
CA LYS A 138 -3.98 -5.73 13.53
C LYS A 138 -2.90 -6.61 14.15
N GLU A 139 -3.23 -7.85 14.54
CA GLU A 139 -2.26 -8.79 15.10
C GLU A 139 -1.15 -9.11 14.11
N TYR A 140 -1.46 -9.27 12.83
CA TYR A 140 -0.45 -9.46 11.78
C TYR A 140 0.51 -8.28 11.71
N ILE A 141 0.01 -7.03 11.72
CA ILE A 141 0.86 -5.83 11.70
C ILE A 141 1.75 -5.78 12.94
N LYS A 142 1.18 -6.00 14.13
CA LYS A 142 1.91 -5.97 15.40
C LYS A 142 3.01 -7.05 15.44
N GLY A 143 2.68 -8.27 15.03
CA GLY A 143 3.65 -9.37 14.96
C GLY A 143 4.79 -9.09 13.98
N LYS A 144 4.47 -8.57 12.78
CA LYS A 144 5.48 -8.18 11.79
C LYS A 144 6.38 -7.05 12.30
N MET A 145 5.81 -6.05 12.99
CA MET A 145 6.58 -4.99 13.61
C MET A 145 7.49 -5.50 14.73
N ALA A 146 7.01 -6.40 15.59
CA ALA A 146 7.83 -6.98 16.66
C ALA A 146 9.05 -7.69 16.08
N MET A 147 8.88 -8.51 15.04
CA MET A 147 9.99 -9.18 14.36
C MET A 147 10.95 -8.21 13.65
N SER A 148 10.43 -7.09 13.10
CA SER A 148 11.26 -6.10 12.40
C SER A 148 12.09 -5.20 13.33
N PHE A 149 11.96 -5.31 14.63
CA PHE A 149 12.71 -4.51 15.62
C PHE A 149 13.61 -5.38 16.52
N GLU A 150 13.97 -6.58 16.07
CA GLU A 150 14.89 -7.44 16.81
C GLU A 150 16.33 -6.93 16.76
N GLY A 151 16.72 -6.31 15.64
CA GLY A 151 18.05 -5.72 15.44
C GLY A 151 18.12 -4.24 15.83
N SER A 152 19.27 -3.82 16.37
CA SER A 152 19.55 -2.39 16.62
C SER A 152 19.57 -1.58 15.32
N ASP A 153 20.01 -2.20 14.23
CA ASP A 153 20.11 -1.58 12.92
C ASP A 153 18.71 -1.29 12.35
N ASP A 154 17.77 -2.22 12.53
CA ASP A 154 16.37 -2.04 12.12
C ASP A 154 15.71 -0.88 12.87
N ILE A 155 15.99 -0.76 14.19
CA ILE A 155 15.48 0.33 15.01
C ILE A 155 16.06 1.67 14.53
N ILE A 156 17.37 1.73 14.23
CA ILE A 156 18.00 2.95 13.71
C ILE A 156 17.42 3.35 12.37
N GLU A 157 17.27 2.40 11.43
CA GLU A 157 16.64 2.68 10.12
C GLU A 157 15.23 3.22 10.28
N TYR A 158 14.43 2.62 11.16
CA TYR A 158 13.07 3.07 11.44
C TYR A 158 13.04 4.51 11.98
N LEU A 159 13.90 4.85 12.93
CA LEU A 159 13.95 6.20 13.56
C LEU A 159 14.48 7.24 12.57
N VAL A 160 15.59 6.94 11.89
CA VAL A 160 16.22 7.85 10.92
C VAL A 160 15.31 8.08 9.73
N GLY A 161 14.63 7.03 9.23
CA GLY A 161 13.66 7.15 8.14
C GLY A 161 12.50 8.08 8.48
N GLN A 162 12.03 8.09 9.73
CA GLN A 162 10.98 9.01 10.17
C GLN A 162 11.51 10.45 10.32
N GLU A 163 12.68 10.64 10.92
CA GLU A 163 13.28 11.95 11.10
C GLU A 163 13.51 12.63 9.75
N ILE A 164 14.18 11.94 8.80
CA ILE A 164 14.44 12.47 7.47
C ILE A 164 13.13 12.69 6.68
N GLY A 165 12.22 11.72 6.73
CA GLY A 165 10.99 11.75 5.95
C GLY A 165 9.96 12.73 6.50
N ARG A 166 9.72 12.74 7.80
CA ARG A 166 8.62 13.45 8.46
C ARG A 166 9.05 14.58 9.37
N GLY A 167 10.26 14.53 9.93
CA GLY A 167 10.71 15.44 11.00
C GLY A 167 9.97 15.22 12.32
N ASN A 168 9.37 14.03 12.50
CA ASN A 168 8.68 13.64 13.72
C ASN A 168 8.78 12.12 13.89
N ILE A 169 9.24 11.69 15.06
CA ILE A 169 9.44 10.29 15.41
C ILE A 169 8.22 9.78 16.18
N VAL A 170 7.59 8.74 15.67
CA VAL A 170 6.56 7.95 16.36
C VAL A 170 7.21 6.64 16.81
N LEU A 171 7.28 6.42 18.09
CA LEU A 171 7.90 5.21 18.66
C LEU A 171 7.08 3.95 18.29
N PRO A 172 7.70 2.76 18.24
CA PRO A 172 6.99 1.52 17.91
C PRO A 172 5.74 1.27 18.77
N ALA A 173 5.82 1.53 20.07
CA ALA A 173 4.68 1.37 20.99
C ALA A 173 3.52 2.34 20.65
N GLU A 174 3.81 3.59 20.32
CA GLU A 174 2.82 4.57 19.89
C GLU A 174 2.17 4.15 18.56
N LYS A 175 2.99 3.67 17.61
CA LYS A 175 2.47 3.16 16.34
C LYS A 175 1.55 1.97 16.53
N MET A 176 1.90 1.04 17.44
CA MET A 176 1.04 -0.09 17.80
C MET A 176 -0.30 0.39 18.39
N ALA A 177 -0.27 1.38 19.28
CA ALA A 177 -1.50 1.95 19.84
C ALA A 177 -2.38 2.60 18.77
N LEU A 178 -1.78 3.32 17.81
CA LEU A 178 -2.51 3.92 16.69
C LEU A 178 -3.12 2.87 15.74
N ILE A 179 -2.45 1.75 15.51
CA ILE A 179 -3.01 0.61 14.77
C ILE A 179 -4.15 -0.04 15.56
N GLU A 180 -3.99 -0.19 16.87
CA GLU A 180 -5.04 -0.79 17.73
C GLU A 180 -6.30 0.07 17.78
N ALA A 181 -6.17 1.38 17.74
CA ALA A 181 -7.29 2.31 17.75
C ALA A 181 -8.15 2.31 16.47
N VAL A 182 -7.66 1.74 15.36
CA VAL A 182 -8.42 1.69 14.10
C VAL A 182 -9.69 0.86 14.26
N THR A 183 -10.83 1.42 13.87
CA THR A 183 -12.15 0.76 13.92
C THR A 183 -12.59 0.22 12.56
N SER A 184 -13.61 -0.62 12.54
CA SER A 184 -14.25 -1.11 11.30
C SER A 184 -14.86 0.04 10.51
N GLU A 185 -15.43 1.03 11.20
CA GLU A 185 -16.01 2.25 10.62
C GLU A 185 -14.95 3.10 9.94
N ASP A 186 -13.75 3.21 10.54
CA ASP A 186 -12.63 3.93 9.93
C ASP A 186 -12.18 3.26 8.63
N VAL A 187 -12.03 1.93 8.65
CA VAL A 187 -11.67 1.15 7.47
C VAL A 187 -12.72 1.33 6.37
N PHE A 188 -14.00 1.24 6.70
CA PHE A 188 -15.10 1.42 5.77
C PHE A 188 -15.12 2.84 5.18
N ARG A 189 -14.98 3.86 6.02
CA ARG A 189 -14.94 5.28 5.61
C ARG A 189 -13.80 5.53 4.63
N VAL A 190 -12.59 5.06 4.95
CA VAL A 190 -11.41 5.22 4.10
C VAL A 190 -11.56 4.44 2.80
N ALA A 191 -11.99 3.18 2.85
CA ALA A 191 -12.20 2.35 1.66
C ALA A 191 -13.20 3.00 0.69
N LYS A 192 -14.35 3.48 1.20
CA LYS A 192 -15.36 4.20 0.41
C LYS A 192 -14.84 5.48 -0.23
N HIS A 193 -13.93 6.17 0.45
CA HIS A 193 -13.32 7.43 -0.05
C HIS A 193 -12.31 7.17 -1.18
N ILE A 194 -11.50 6.11 -1.09
CA ILE A 194 -10.40 5.90 -2.03
C ILE A 194 -10.76 4.98 -3.21
N PHE A 195 -11.56 3.90 -2.98
CA PHE A 195 -11.92 2.95 -4.03
C PHE A 195 -13.07 3.47 -4.88
N VAL A 196 -12.79 4.53 -5.62
CA VAL A 196 -13.72 5.12 -6.61
C VAL A 196 -13.14 4.97 -8.01
N ASN A 197 -14.00 4.68 -8.99
CA ASN A 197 -13.57 4.34 -10.35
C ASN A 197 -12.59 5.34 -10.96
N LYS A 198 -12.82 6.63 -10.82
CA LYS A 198 -11.95 7.67 -11.39
C LYS A 198 -10.52 7.67 -10.85
N LYS A 199 -10.27 7.05 -9.68
CA LYS A 199 -8.94 6.97 -9.05
C LYS A 199 -8.19 5.67 -9.40
N LEU A 200 -8.83 4.72 -10.10
CA LEU A 200 -8.21 3.45 -10.48
C LEU A 200 -7.07 3.67 -11.47
N ASN A 201 -6.00 2.92 -11.28
CA ASN A 201 -4.88 2.85 -12.20
C ASN A 201 -4.42 1.40 -12.32
N LEU A 202 -4.19 0.96 -13.55
CA LEU A 202 -3.73 -0.38 -13.87
C LEU A 202 -2.47 -0.27 -14.73
N ALA A 203 -1.38 -0.86 -14.25
CA ALA A 203 -0.15 -1.05 -15.02
C ALA A 203 0.06 -2.54 -15.29
N ILE A 204 0.42 -2.87 -16.53
CA ILE A 204 0.61 -4.25 -16.98
C ILE A 204 1.95 -4.35 -17.73
N ILE A 205 2.70 -5.41 -17.46
CA ILE A 205 3.86 -5.82 -18.24
C ILE A 205 3.65 -7.27 -18.68
N GLY A 206 3.62 -7.51 -19.99
CA GLY A 206 3.37 -8.83 -20.55
C GLY A 206 3.23 -8.79 -22.08
N PRO A 207 2.85 -9.91 -22.73
CA PRO A 207 2.72 -10.00 -24.18
C PRO A 207 1.40 -9.38 -24.72
N HIS A 208 0.79 -8.49 -23.97
CA HIS A 208 -0.48 -7.86 -24.33
C HIS A 208 -0.28 -6.69 -25.28
N ALA A 209 -1.23 -6.50 -26.21
CA ALA A 209 -1.33 -5.27 -27.00
C ALA A 209 -2.05 -4.20 -26.18
N GLY A 210 -1.61 -2.94 -26.34
CA GLY A 210 -2.29 -1.77 -25.77
C GLY A 210 -3.55 -1.39 -26.56
#